data_be507417e7058f8518618ea3e1cecbb6
#
_entry.id   be507417e7058f8518618ea3e1cecbb6
#
_cell.length_a   1.000
_cell.length_b   1.000
_cell.length_c   1.000
_cell.angle_alpha   90.00
_cell.angle_beta   90.00
_cell.angle_gamma   90.00
#
_symmetry.space_group_name_H-M   'P 1'
#
loop_
_entity.id
_entity.type
_entity.pdbx_description
1 polymer ?
#
loop_
_entity_poly.entity_id
_entity_poly.type
_entity_poly.pdbx_seq_one_letter_code
_entity_poly.pdbx_strand_id
1 'polypeptide(L)'
;MSTEQRDRPDRPDRPEQDEQHGRTTRLELADQTLRDWDATVLAATDDGIVLDRSAFYPGGGGQPPDHGVLLWGGVQTRIAGVRKSEDLYLLPVEGDPLPPVGTAVRGAVEDARRTALMRTHSGLHLLSGVVFRDFGALVTGGNMEPLEARMDFNLPEVPERFRDRVAEACAAEIAADRAIEVHSMDRAAAFATHPDLIRTATDLLPPDLEVVRIVDIVGLDTQADGGTHVRSTRQIGGLEVVKIESKGKGFRRLRVKVTGAG
;
A
#
# COMPACT_ATOMS: atom_id res chain seq x y z
N MET A 1 14.21 -15.28 51.08
CA MET A 1 14.52 -14.57 49.84
C MET A 1 13.79 -15.27 48.72
N SER A 2 12.57 -14.84 48.42
CA SER A 2 11.71 -15.43 47.40
C SER A 2 11.74 -14.50 46.20
N THR A 3 12.21 -15.05 45.09
CA THR A 3 12.23 -14.39 43.76
C THR A 3 10.84 -14.48 43.13
N GLU A 4 10.14 -13.36 43.08
CA GLU A 4 8.89 -13.19 42.35
C GLU A 4 9.18 -13.19 40.87
N GLN A 5 8.80 -14.27 40.24
CA GLN A 5 8.75 -14.42 38.78
C GLN A 5 7.49 -13.70 38.26
N ARG A 6 7.65 -12.53 37.67
CA ARG A 6 6.54 -11.81 37.03
C ARG A 6 6.12 -12.54 35.76
N ASP A 7 4.96 -13.16 35.83
CA ASP A 7 4.23 -13.67 34.69
C ASP A 7 4.00 -12.53 33.69
N ARG A 8 4.50 -12.70 32.47
CA ARG A 8 4.10 -11.88 31.31
C ARG A 8 2.74 -12.43 30.86
N PRO A 9 1.73 -11.56 30.66
CA PRO A 9 0.47 -12.02 30.09
C PRO A 9 0.72 -12.57 28.69
N ASP A 10 0.29 -13.81 28.46
CA ASP A 10 0.20 -14.46 27.15
C ASP A 10 -0.50 -13.51 26.18
N ARG A 11 0.21 -13.12 25.11
CA ARG A 11 -0.43 -12.51 23.95
C ARG A 11 -1.36 -13.58 23.35
N PRO A 12 -2.65 -13.29 23.17
CA PRO A 12 -3.50 -14.21 22.45
C PRO A 12 -2.92 -14.41 21.04
N ASP A 13 -2.73 -15.67 20.65
CA ASP A 13 -2.41 -16.07 19.28
C ASP A 13 -3.40 -15.36 18.34
N ARG A 14 -2.90 -14.38 17.58
CA ARG A 14 -3.66 -13.83 16.45
C ARG A 14 -3.78 -14.94 15.44
N PRO A 15 -4.99 -15.29 14.99
CA PRO A 15 -5.10 -16.13 13.81
C PRO A 15 -4.43 -15.37 12.67
N GLU A 16 -3.37 -15.92 12.09
CA GLU A 16 -2.84 -15.51 10.80
C GLU A 16 -3.98 -15.71 9.80
N GLN A 17 -4.69 -14.63 9.51
CA GLN A 17 -5.68 -14.64 8.43
C GLN A 17 -4.89 -14.54 7.12
N ASP A 18 -4.52 -15.70 6.59
CA ASP A 18 -4.07 -15.86 5.22
C ASP A 18 -5.22 -15.43 4.31
N GLU A 19 -5.22 -14.17 3.87
CA GLU A 19 -6.22 -13.70 2.91
C GLU A 19 -5.98 -14.41 1.58
N GLN A 20 -6.86 -15.33 1.24
CA GLN A 20 -6.89 -15.98 -0.06
C GLN A 20 -7.58 -15.10 -1.09
N HIS A 21 -7.03 -15.06 -2.31
CA HIS A 21 -7.73 -14.57 -3.48
C HIS A 21 -7.78 -15.68 -4.54
N GLY A 22 -8.95 -16.23 -4.78
CA GLY A 22 -9.08 -17.43 -5.57
C GLY A 22 -8.28 -18.58 -4.94
N ARG A 23 -7.30 -19.09 -5.70
CA ARG A 23 -6.40 -20.17 -5.28
C ARG A 23 -5.09 -19.69 -4.63
N THR A 24 -4.84 -18.38 -4.61
CA THR A 24 -3.56 -17.79 -4.18
C THR A 24 -3.66 -17.23 -2.76
N THR A 25 -2.80 -17.68 -1.85
CA THR A 25 -2.56 -17.01 -0.57
C THR A 25 -1.75 -15.73 -0.79
N ARG A 26 -2.23 -14.61 -0.28
CA ARG A 26 -1.65 -13.26 -0.46
C ARG A 26 -0.68 -12.93 0.68
N LEU A 27 0.61 -13.21 0.47
CA LEU A 27 1.65 -13.04 1.48
C LEU A 27 1.96 -11.57 1.79
N GLU A 28 1.79 -10.67 0.81
CA GLU A 28 2.06 -9.23 0.98
C GLU A 28 1.08 -8.55 1.95
N LEU A 29 -0.05 -9.15 2.26
CA LEU A 29 -0.99 -8.64 3.25
C LEU A 29 -0.52 -8.95 4.67
N ALA A 30 0.11 -10.11 4.88
CA ALA A 30 0.71 -10.48 6.15
C ALA A 30 2.06 -9.78 6.37
N ASP A 31 2.92 -9.76 5.34
CA ASP A 31 4.20 -9.04 5.38
C ASP A 31 4.48 -8.30 4.05
N GLN A 32 4.15 -7.04 4.02
CA GLN A 32 4.41 -6.16 2.87
C GLN A 32 5.90 -5.92 2.58
N THR A 33 6.79 -6.31 3.49
CA THR A 33 8.25 -6.22 3.32
C THR A 33 8.87 -7.47 2.72
N LEU A 34 8.11 -8.55 2.56
CA LEU A 34 8.56 -9.78 1.93
C LEU A 34 8.93 -9.52 0.46
N ARG A 35 10.12 -9.96 0.07
CA ARG A 35 10.65 -9.73 -1.29
C ARG A 35 10.84 -11.01 -2.08
N ASP A 36 11.01 -12.12 -1.43
CA ASP A 36 11.17 -13.43 -2.06
C ASP A 36 10.45 -14.53 -1.25
N TRP A 37 9.94 -15.54 -1.94
CA TRP A 37 9.20 -16.64 -1.35
C TRP A 37 9.22 -17.86 -2.26
N ASP A 38 9.00 -19.03 -1.71
CA ASP A 38 8.78 -20.25 -2.48
C ASP A 38 7.29 -20.49 -2.70
N ALA A 39 6.94 -20.98 -3.90
CA ALA A 39 5.57 -21.28 -4.30
C ALA A 39 5.50 -22.44 -5.30
N THR A 40 4.28 -22.92 -5.55
CA THR A 40 3.98 -23.92 -6.57
C THR A 40 3.07 -23.33 -7.64
N VAL A 41 3.34 -23.62 -8.90
CA VAL A 41 2.52 -23.21 -10.04
C VAL A 41 1.23 -24.02 -10.08
N LEU A 42 0.08 -23.36 -9.96
CA LEU A 42 -1.26 -23.95 -10.06
C LEU A 42 -1.83 -23.90 -11.46
N ALA A 43 -1.49 -22.86 -12.22
CA ALA A 43 -1.86 -22.71 -13.64
C ALA A 43 -0.82 -21.86 -14.37
N ALA A 44 -0.66 -22.13 -15.66
CA ALA A 44 0.11 -21.30 -16.59
C ALA A 44 -0.65 -21.32 -17.94
N THR A 45 -1.29 -20.21 -18.26
CA THR A 45 -2.18 -20.03 -19.41
C THR A 45 -1.90 -18.70 -20.11
N ASP A 46 -2.60 -18.41 -21.19
CA ASP A 46 -2.56 -17.10 -21.86
C ASP A 46 -3.02 -15.95 -20.95
N ASP A 47 -3.83 -16.25 -19.91
CA ASP A 47 -4.26 -15.27 -18.90
C ASP A 47 -3.17 -14.90 -17.91
N GLY A 48 -2.14 -15.72 -17.76
CA GLY A 48 -1.02 -15.56 -16.83
C GLY A 48 -0.73 -16.81 -16.00
N ILE A 49 0.17 -16.64 -15.03
CA ILE A 49 0.62 -17.70 -14.13
C ILE A 49 -0.09 -17.52 -12.77
N VAL A 50 -0.68 -18.58 -12.25
CA VAL A 50 -1.30 -18.63 -10.92
C VAL A 50 -0.44 -19.47 -9.99
N LEU A 51 -0.12 -18.95 -8.82
CA LEU A 51 0.65 -19.63 -7.77
C LEU A 51 -0.25 -19.96 -6.58
N ASP A 52 0.13 -20.96 -5.77
CA ASP A 52 -0.52 -21.27 -4.50
C ASP A 52 -0.38 -20.13 -3.49
N ARG A 53 0.70 -19.36 -3.57
CA ARG A 53 0.95 -18.17 -2.75
C ARG A 53 1.79 -17.14 -3.49
N SER A 54 1.62 -15.86 -3.15
CA SER A 54 2.34 -14.76 -3.81
C SER A 54 2.53 -13.58 -2.89
N ALA A 55 3.73 -12.95 -2.94
CA ALA A 55 4.00 -11.68 -2.30
C ALA A 55 3.94 -10.49 -3.29
N PHE A 56 3.57 -10.72 -4.54
CA PHE A 56 3.33 -9.64 -5.49
C PHE A 56 2.06 -8.87 -5.14
N TYR A 57 2.17 -7.56 -4.96
CA TYR A 57 1.00 -6.69 -4.84
C TYR A 57 0.30 -6.55 -6.20
N PRO A 58 -1.01 -6.83 -6.30
CA PRO A 58 -1.72 -6.86 -7.57
C PRO A 58 -2.15 -5.48 -8.10
N GLY A 59 -1.82 -4.42 -7.38
CA GLY A 59 -2.37 -3.10 -7.66
C GLY A 59 -3.72 -2.86 -6.97
N GLY A 60 -4.14 -1.62 -6.96
CA GLY A 60 -5.38 -1.12 -6.35
C GLY A 60 -5.15 0.15 -5.55
N GLY A 61 -6.21 0.87 -5.18
CA GLY A 61 -6.12 2.11 -4.39
C GLY A 61 -5.24 3.20 -5.03
N GLY A 62 -5.02 3.16 -6.34
CA GLY A 62 -4.12 4.08 -7.04
C GLY A 62 -2.66 3.63 -7.09
N GLN A 63 -2.27 2.57 -6.38
CA GLN A 63 -0.95 1.96 -6.47
C GLN A 63 -0.91 0.95 -7.62
N PRO A 64 0.06 1.05 -8.57
CA PRO A 64 0.22 0.06 -9.63
C PRO A 64 0.76 -1.28 -9.08
N PRO A 65 0.60 -2.38 -9.85
CA PRO A 65 1.11 -3.69 -9.46
C PRO A 65 2.63 -3.74 -9.43
N ASP A 66 3.12 -4.74 -8.69
CA ASP A 66 4.54 -5.07 -8.68
C ASP A 66 5.01 -5.69 -9.98
N HIS A 67 6.32 -5.60 -10.16
CA HIS A 67 7.09 -6.36 -11.13
C HIS A 67 8.08 -7.28 -10.40
N GLY A 68 8.64 -8.24 -11.11
CA GLY A 68 9.65 -9.13 -10.57
C GLY A 68 9.95 -10.32 -11.43
N VAL A 69 10.30 -11.45 -10.80
CA VAL A 69 10.69 -12.67 -11.51
C VAL A 69 10.19 -13.93 -10.79
N LEU A 70 10.03 -15.00 -11.55
CA LEU A 70 9.93 -16.38 -11.05
C LEU A 70 11.21 -17.14 -11.49
N LEU A 71 11.88 -17.79 -10.54
CA LEU A 71 13.08 -18.61 -10.77
C LEU A 71 12.70 -20.09 -10.61
N TRP A 72 13.03 -20.93 -11.59
CA TRP A 72 12.68 -22.34 -11.59
C TRP A 72 13.60 -23.13 -12.53
N GLY A 73 14.08 -24.32 -12.11
CA GLY A 73 14.88 -25.22 -12.95
C GLY A 73 16.12 -24.58 -13.62
N GLY A 74 16.69 -23.53 -13.02
CA GLY A 74 17.78 -22.74 -13.63
C GLY A 74 17.31 -21.72 -14.70
N VAL A 75 16.01 -21.52 -14.83
CA VAL A 75 15.37 -20.62 -15.79
C VAL A 75 14.71 -19.44 -15.04
N GLN A 76 14.50 -18.33 -15.73
CA GLN A 76 13.80 -17.15 -15.21
C GLN A 76 12.63 -16.79 -16.10
N THR A 77 11.50 -16.47 -15.47
CA THR A 77 10.34 -15.82 -16.10
C THR A 77 10.19 -14.44 -15.50
N ARG A 78 10.25 -13.38 -16.31
CA ARG A 78 10.03 -12.00 -15.84
C ARG A 78 8.52 -11.74 -15.72
N ILE A 79 8.12 -11.08 -14.64
CA ILE A 79 6.73 -10.68 -14.36
C ILE A 79 6.62 -9.17 -14.53
N ALA A 80 5.84 -8.74 -15.53
CA ALA A 80 5.61 -7.33 -15.87
C ALA A 80 4.41 -6.71 -15.15
N GLY A 81 3.67 -7.49 -14.37
CA GLY A 81 2.51 -7.01 -13.63
C GLY A 81 1.71 -8.16 -13.04
N VAL A 82 0.64 -7.78 -12.36
CA VAL A 82 -0.30 -8.72 -11.73
C VAL A 82 -1.71 -8.26 -12.03
N ARG A 83 -2.59 -9.18 -12.41
CA ARG A 83 -4.02 -8.92 -12.62
C ARG A 83 -4.83 -9.69 -11.59
N LYS A 84 -5.67 -8.96 -10.86
CA LYS A 84 -6.62 -9.52 -9.89
C LYS A 84 -7.97 -9.73 -10.60
N SER A 85 -8.45 -10.97 -10.64
CA SER A 85 -9.74 -11.38 -11.17
C SER A 85 -10.30 -12.50 -10.30
N GLU A 86 -10.72 -13.65 -10.86
CA GLU A 86 -11.07 -14.85 -10.08
C GLU A 86 -9.87 -15.41 -9.33
N ASP A 87 -8.69 -15.35 -9.96
CA ASP A 87 -7.39 -15.68 -9.38
C ASP A 87 -6.45 -14.47 -9.46
N LEU A 88 -5.27 -14.62 -8.84
CA LEU A 88 -4.16 -13.70 -8.97
C LEU A 88 -3.25 -14.14 -10.12
N TYR A 89 -3.38 -13.49 -11.26
CA TYR A 89 -2.62 -13.81 -12.47
C TYR A 89 -1.36 -12.97 -12.55
N LEU A 90 -0.20 -13.63 -12.47
CA LEU A 90 1.10 -13.01 -12.74
C LEU A 90 1.26 -12.93 -14.26
N LEU A 91 1.53 -11.73 -14.78
CA LEU A 91 1.62 -11.45 -16.20
C LEU A 91 3.08 -11.55 -16.66
N PRO A 92 3.48 -12.63 -17.37
CA PRO A 92 4.85 -12.78 -17.84
C PRO A 92 5.16 -11.78 -18.95
N VAL A 93 6.43 -11.43 -19.09
CA VAL A 93 6.92 -10.70 -20.27
C VAL A 93 6.80 -11.63 -21.48
N GLU A 94 6.29 -11.09 -22.59
CA GLU A 94 6.12 -11.83 -23.84
C GLU A 94 7.43 -12.47 -24.30
N GLY A 95 7.37 -13.76 -24.65
CA GLY A 95 8.51 -14.55 -25.08
C GLY A 95 9.33 -15.18 -23.98
N ASP A 96 9.07 -14.87 -22.71
CA ASP A 96 9.73 -15.56 -21.60
C ASP A 96 9.17 -16.99 -21.44
N PRO A 97 10.02 -17.97 -21.01
CA PRO A 97 9.57 -19.33 -20.75
C PRO A 97 8.59 -19.37 -19.59
N LEU A 98 7.54 -20.19 -19.69
CA LEU A 98 6.54 -20.38 -18.64
C LEU A 98 6.85 -21.63 -17.81
N PRO A 99 6.77 -21.57 -16.48
CA PRO A 99 6.93 -22.74 -15.63
C PRO A 99 5.74 -23.70 -15.81
N PRO A 100 5.99 -25.01 -16.02
CA PRO A 100 4.90 -26.00 -16.07
C PRO A 100 4.08 -26.04 -14.76
N VAL A 101 2.82 -26.43 -14.86
CA VAL A 101 1.96 -26.68 -13.68
C VAL A 101 2.61 -27.71 -12.74
N GLY A 102 2.56 -27.47 -11.44
CA GLY A 102 3.19 -28.30 -10.42
C GLY A 102 4.67 -27.98 -10.18
N THR A 103 5.28 -27.07 -10.94
CA THR A 103 6.67 -26.67 -10.74
C THR A 103 6.83 -25.85 -9.47
N ALA A 104 7.84 -26.19 -8.66
CA ALA A 104 8.30 -25.34 -7.57
C ALA A 104 9.06 -24.14 -8.14
N VAL A 105 8.67 -22.94 -7.74
CA VAL A 105 9.27 -21.67 -8.16
C VAL A 105 9.67 -20.85 -6.95
N ARG A 106 10.69 -20.01 -7.09
CA ARG A 106 11.01 -18.93 -6.18
C ARG A 106 10.57 -17.62 -6.83
N GLY A 107 9.59 -16.95 -6.25
CA GLY A 107 9.18 -15.61 -6.64
C GLY A 107 10.09 -14.56 -6.00
N ALA A 108 10.41 -13.50 -6.75
CA ALA A 108 11.13 -12.34 -6.23
C ALA A 108 10.54 -11.05 -6.79
N VAL A 109 10.15 -10.13 -5.89
CA VAL A 109 9.65 -8.79 -6.23
C VAL A 109 10.82 -7.89 -6.63
N GLU A 110 10.64 -7.01 -7.61
CA GLU A 110 11.59 -5.95 -7.92
C GLU A 110 11.64 -4.94 -6.76
N ASP A 111 12.64 -5.09 -5.87
CA ASP A 111 12.74 -4.36 -4.61
C ASP A 111 12.76 -2.84 -4.80
N ALA A 112 13.51 -2.34 -5.78
CA ALA A 112 13.61 -0.90 -6.04
C ALA A 112 12.23 -0.30 -6.38
N ARG A 113 11.43 -0.98 -7.23
CA ARG A 113 10.08 -0.56 -7.60
C ARG A 113 9.13 -0.64 -6.40
N ARG A 114 9.10 -1.76 -5.68
CA ARG A 114 8.26 -1.94 -4.49
C ARG A 114 8.56 -0.88 -3.43
N THR A 115 9.82 -0.65 -3.13
CA THR A 115 10.25 0.35 -2.14
C THR A 115 9.86 1.75 -2.57
N ALA A 116 10.06 2.11 -3.83
CA ALA A 116 9.62 3.40 -4.37
C ALA A 116 8.10 3.59 -4.28
N LEU A 117 7.30 2.55 -4.61
CA LEU A 117 5.84 2.59 -4.48
C LEU A 117 5.39 2.69 -3.02
N MET A 118 6.00 1.94 -2.09
CA MET A 118 5.71 2.03 -0.66
C MET A 118 5.96 3.44 -0.12
N ARG A 119 7.09 4.05 -0.49
CA ARG A 119 7.43 5.43 -0.13
C ARG A 119 6.41 6.43 -0.68
N THR A 120 6.05 6.26 -1.96
CA THR A 120 5.06 7.14 -2.62
C THR A 120 3.70 7.01 -1.96
N HIS A 121 3.23 5.79 -1.71
CA HIS A 121 1.93 5.54 -1.11
C HIS A 121 1.85 6.11 0.31
N SER A 122 2.85 5.83 1.14
CA SER A 122 2.93 6.42 2.49
C SER A 122 3.02 7.94 2.45
N GLY A 123 3.74 8.50 1.46
CA GLY A 123 3.78 9.95 1.23
C GLY A 123 2.41 10.55 0.87
N LEU A 124 1.60 9.82 0.10
CA LEU A 124 0.22 10.25 -0.20
C LEU A 124 -0.70 10.19 1.02
N HIS A 125 -0.59 9.14 1.87
CA HIS A 125 -1.33 9.06 3.13
C HIS A 125 -0.93 10.20 4.08
N LEU A 126 0.35 10.49 4.21
CA LEU A 126 0.86 11.61 5.01
C LEU A 126 0.32 12.95 4.46
N LEU A 127 0.37 13.16 3.14
CA LEU A 127 -0.21 14.35 2.49
C LEU A 127 -1.70 14.48 2.76
N SER A 128 -2.45 13.39 2.62
CA SER A 128 -3.89 13.34 2.88
C SER A 128 -4.20 13.72 4.33
N GLY A 129 -3.48 13.15 5.30
CA GLY A 129 -3.65 13.45 6.72
C GLY A 129 -3.34 14.92 7.04
N VAL A 130 -2.24 15.47 6.51
CA VAL A 130 -1.87 16.88 6.68
C VAL A 130 -2.93 17.81 6.08
N VAL A 131 -3.36 17.55 4.84
CA VAL A 131 -4.37 18.40 4.16
C VAL A 131 -5.72 18.32 4.85
N PHE A 132 -6.12 17.14 5.34
CA PHE A 132 -7.35 16.99 6.12
C PHE A 132 -7.26 17.73 7.46
N ARG A 133 -6.20 17.53 8.22
CA ARG A 133 -5.99 18.16 9.54
C ARG A 133 -5.98 19.68 9.46
N ASP A 134 -5.25 20.25 8.49
CA ASP A 134 -4.96 21.68 8.44
C ASP A 134 -5.94 22.49 7.59
N PHE A 135 -6.67 21.83 6.68
CA PHE A 135 -7.57 22.49 5.72
C PHE A 135 -8.95 21.84 5.60
N GLY A 136 -9.22 20.70 6.26
CA GLY A 136 -10.51 20.00 6.24
C GLY A 136 -10.87 19.42 4.86
N ALA A 137 -9.93 19.33 3.92
CA ALA A 137 -10.21 18.86 2.57
C ALA A 137 -10.04 17.34 2.45
N LEU A 138 -11.00 16.71 1.77
CA LEU A 138 -11.04 15.27 1.50
C LEU A 138 -10.46 14.95 0.13
N VAL A 139 -9.91 13.74 0.00
CA VAL A 139 -9.40 13.20 -1.26
C VAL A 139 -10.57 12.88 -2.20
N THR A 140 -10.47 13.29 -3.46
CA THR A 140 -11.46 13.00 -4.51
C THR A 140 -10.91 12.11 -5.63
N GLY A 141 -9.64 11.77 -5.56
CA GLY A 141 -8.97 10.85 -6.46
C GLY A 141 -7.46 10.93 -6.35
N GLY A 142 -6.80 9.92 -6.81
CA GLY A 142 -5.35 9.81 -6.77
C GLY A 142 -4.82 8.85 -7.82
N ASN A 143 -3.53 8.93 -8.08
CA ASN A 143 -2.77 7.95 -8.84
C ASN A 143 -1.29 8.14 -8.54
N MET A 144 -0.53 7.08 -8.60
CA MET A 144 0.91 7.12 -8.36
C MET A 144 1.69 6.27 -9.36
N GLU A 145 2.94 6.63 -9.49
CA GLU A 145 4.03 5.88 -10.08
C GLU A 145 5.18 5.85 -9.08
N PRO A 146 6.24 5.06 -9.30
CA PRO A 146 7.40 5.08 -8.41
C PRO A 146 7.96 6.51 -8.23
N LEU A 147 7.92 7.03 -7.01
CA LEU A 147 8.38 8.35 -6.57
C LEU A 147 7.63 9.57 -7.13
N GLU A 148 6.58 9.37 -7.90
CA GLU A 148 5.74 10.46 -8.42
C GLU A 148 4.27 10.15 -8.21
N ALA A 149 3.47 11.19 -7.87
CA ALA A 149 2.05 10.99 -7.69
C ALA A 149 1.23 12.26 -7.95
N ARG A 150 -0.08 12.07 -8.06
CA ARG A 150 -1.06 13.15 -7.99
C ARG A 150 -2.18 12.76 -7.02
N MET A 151 -2.67 13.77 -6.31
CA MET A 151 -3.85 13.63 -5.45
C MET A 151 -4.77 14.82 -5.64
N ASP A 152 -6.05 14.54 -5.77
CA ASP A 152 -7.11 15.54 -5.99
C ASP A 152 -7.88 15.73 -4.68
N PHE A 153 -8.18 16.98 -4.34
CA PHE A 153 -8.89 17.35 -3.12
C PHE A 153 -10.13 18.21 -3.41
N ASN A 154 -11.15 18.10 -2.59
CA ASN A 154 -12.28 19.02 -2.54
C ASN A 154 -11.87 20.31 -1.81
N LEU A 155 -11.10 21.17 -2.48
CA LEU A 155 -10.58 22.42 -1.95
C LEU A 155 -11.09 23.58 -2.80
N PRO A 156 -12.23 24.21 -2.43
CA PRO A 156 -12.87 25.27 -3.22
C PRO A 156 -11.97 26.49 -3.42
N GLU A 157 -11.30 26.89 -2.36
CA GLU A 157 -10.36 28.02 -2.36
C GLU A 157 -8.98 27.52 -1.95
N VAL A 158 -7.95 28.04 -2.61
CA VAL A 158 -6.56 27.75 -2.23
C VAL A 158 -6.14 28.80 -1.22
N PRO A 159 -5.91 28.43 0.07
CA PRO A 159 -5.49 29.39 1.07
C PRO A 159 -4.16 30.07 0.72
N GLU A 160 -3.91 31.24 1.28
CA GLU A 160 -2.63 31.92 1.14
C GLU A 160 -1.48 31.01 1.63
N ARG A 161 -0.37 30.98 0.87
CA ARG A 161 0.79 30.14 1.13
C ARG A 161 0.46 28.64 1.30
N PHE A 162 -0.64 28.16 0.73
CA PHE A 162 -1.09 26.76 0.88
C PHE A 162 0.02 25.77 0.54
N ARG A 163 0.71 25.96 -0.60
CA ARG A 163 1.82 25.08 -1.02
C ARG A 163 2.93 24.99 0.03
N ASP A 164 3.38 26.15 0.54
CA ASP A 164 4.48 26.22 1.50
C ASP A 164 4.05 25.58 2.82
N ARG A 165 2.83 25.90 3.30
CA ARG A 165 2.29 25.34 4.54
C ARG A 165 2.17 23.82 4.48
N VAL A 166 1.68 23.28 3.36
CA VAL A 166 1.60 21.81 3.16
C VAL A 166 3.00 21.20 3.13
N ALA A 167 3.94 21.81 2.40
CA ALA A 167 5.31 21.32 2.31
C ALA A 167 6.01 21.33 3.68
N GLU A 168 5.89 22.45 4.42
CA GLU A 168 6.45 22.60 5.78
C GLU A 168 5.84 21.56 6.75
N ALA A 169 4.51 21.37 6.72
CA ALA A 169 3.84 20.39 7.57
C ALA A 169 4.22 18.95 7.22
N CYS A 170 4.26 18.58 5.94
CA CYS A 170 4.73 17.25 5.52
C CYS A 170 6.18 17.00 5.94
N ALA A 171 7.06 17.98 5.78
CA ALA A 171 8.46 17.87 6.22
C ALA A 171 8.58 17.66 7.74
N ALA A 172 7.75 18.35 8.53
CA ALA A 172 7.71 18.18 9.98
C ALA A 172 7.26 16.77 10.39
N GLU A 173 6.20 16.23 9.73
CA GLU A 173 5.71 14.88 10.00
C GLU A 173 6.71 13.79 9.56
N ILE A 174 7.45 13.99 8.47
CA ILE A 174 8.55 13.10 8.05
C ILE A 174 9.69 13.13 9.08
N ALA A 175 10.07 14.32 9.55
CA ALA A 175 11.11 14.48 10.55
C ALA A 175 10.74 13.92 11.92
N ALA A 176 9.45 13.88 12.26
CA ALA A 176 8.94 13.31 13.50
C ALA A 176 9.10 11.77 13.57
N ASP A 177 9.42 11.10 12.46
CA ASP A 177 9.67 9.66 12.37
C ASP A 177 8.54 8.82 13.00
N ARG A 178 7.29 9.15 12.65
CA ARG A 178 6.13 8.45 13.17
C ARG A 178 6.09 7.02 12.67
N ALA A 179 5.70 6.09 13.51
CA ALA A 179 5.42 4.72 13.09
C ALA A 179 4.24 4.71 12.10
N ILE A 180 4.34 3.85 11.09
CA ILE A 180 3.23 3.52 10.18
C ILE A 180 2.88 2.07 10.44
N GLU A 181 1.76 1.88 11.13
CA GLU A 181 1.26 0.59 11.53
C GLU A 181 0.17 0.12 10.56
N VAL A 182 0.22 -1.17 10.24
CA VAL A 182 -0.76 -1.79 9.35
C VAL A 182 -1.35 -3.00 10.05
N HIS A 183 -2.67 -3.01 10.17
CA HIS A 183 -3.40 -4.10 10.81
C HIS A 183 -4.79 -4.24 10.19
N SER A 184 -5.45 -5.37 10.48
CA SER A 184 -6.82 -5.62 10.04
C SER A 184 -7.77 -5.59 11.23
N MET A 185 -8.98 -5.05 11.03
CA MET A 185 -10.05 -5.00 12.02
C MET A 185 -11.36 -5.45 11.40
N ASP A 186 -12.26 -6.00 12.21
CA ASP A 186 -13.67 -6.11 11.84
C ASP A 186 -14.22 -4.76 11.40
N ARG A 187 -15.04 -4.73 10.34
CA ARG A 187 -15.57 -3.49 9.75
C ARG A 187 -16.32 -2.64 10.77
N ALA A 188 -17.22 -3.26 11.55
CA ALA A 188 -18.04 -2.52 12.51
C ALA A 188 -17.15 -1.94 13.63
N ALA A 189 -16.16 -2.71 14.11
CA ALA A 189 -15.20 -2.25 15.10
C ALA A 189 -14.32 -1.13 14.54
N ALA A 190 -13.87 -1.22 13.29
CA ALA A 190 -13.05 -0.21 12.63
C ALA A 190 -13.78 1.15 12.56
N PHE A 191 -15.02 1.18 12.09
CA PHE A 191 -15.81 2.40 12.02
C PHE A 191 -16.25 2.94 13.39
N ALA A 192 -16.46 2.08 14.38
CA ALA A 192 -16.76 2.50 15.75
C ALA A 192 -15.55 3.17 16.43
N THR A 193 -14.33 2.67 16.15
CA THR A 193 -13.09 3.19 16.73
C THR A 193 -12.58 4.42 15.97
N HIS A 194 -12.73 4.42 14.64
CA HIS A 194 -12.24 5.46 13.74
C HIS A 194 -13.40 5.98 12.85
N PRO A 195 -14.26 6.88 13.35
CA PRO A 195 -15.39 7.40 12.57
C PRO A 195 -14.98 8.06 11.24
N ASP A 196 -13.78 8.66 11.22
CA ASP A 196 -13.21 9.35 10.06
C ASP A 196 -12.25 8.45 9.25
N LEU A 197 -12.45 7.12 9.25
CA LEU A 197 -11.56 6.16 8.59
C LEU A 197 -11.47 6.38 7.06
N ILE A 198 -12.51 6.95 6.47
CA ILE A 198 -12.59 7.21 5.03
C ILE A 198 -12.17 8.65 4.76
N ARG A 199 -11.02 8.83 4.11
CA ARG A 199 -10.49 10.15 3.70
C ARG A 199 -10.88 10.53 2.28
N THR A 200 -11.55 9.65 1.55
CA THR A 200 -12.11 9.96 0.23
C THR A 200 -13.50 10.58 0.36
N ALA A 201 -13.83 11.51 -0.53
CA ALA A 201 -15.14 12.17 -0.57
C ALA A 201 -16.29 11.18 -0.85
N THR A 202 -15.98 10.01 -1.36
CA THR A 202 -16.90 8.88 -1.57
C THR A 202 -16.33 7.65 -0.90
N ASP A 203 -17.15 6.90 -0.17
CA ASP A 203 -16.73 5.60 0.36
C ASP A 203 -16.52 4.62 -0.82
N LEU A 204 -15.29 4.15 -0.96
CA LEU A 204 -14.87 3.21 -2.01
C LEU A 204 -14.69 1.79 -1.47
N LEU A 205 -14.92 1.54 -0.18
CA LEU A 205 -14.84 0.20 0.38
C LEU A 205 -16.01 -0.65 -0.11
N PRO A 206 -15.77 -1.88 -0.58
CA PRO A 206 -16.84 -2.82 -0.90
C PRO A 206 -17.80 -2.97 0.28
N PRO A 207 -19.12 -2.92 0.05
CA PRO A 207 -20.11 -2.96 1.14
C PRO A 207 -20.12 -4.30 1.88
N ASP A 208 -19.70 -5.37 1.21
CA ASP A 208 -19.62 -6.75 1.69
C ASP A 208 -18.27 -7.10 2.36
N LEU A 209 -17.36 -6.15 2.45
CA LEU A 209 -16.07 -6.34 3.09
C LEU A 209 -16.24 -6.43 4.62
N GLU A 210 -16.05 -7.61 5.18
CA GLU A 210 -16.20 -7.85 6.63
C GLU A 210 -14.98 -7.39 7.44
N VAL A 211 -13.79 -7.47 6.85
CA VAL A 211 -12.52 -7.08 7.49
C VAL A 211 -11.87 -5.94 6.72
N VAL A 212 -11.57 -4.86 7.41
CA VAL A 212 -10.93 -3.66 6.84
C VAL A 212 -9.47 -3.62 7.25
N ARG A 213 -8.59 -3.49 6.26
CA ARG A 213 -7.17 -3.22 6.50
C ARG A 213 -6.98 -1.73 6.77
N ILE A 214 -6.28 -1.42 7.84
CA ILE A 214 -6.07 -0.07 8.37
C ILE A 214 -4.60 0.27 8.27
N VAL A 215 -4.33 1.48 7.80
CA VAL A 215 -3.01 2.11 7.82
C VAL A 215 -3.08 3.29 8.79
N ASP A 216 -2.31 3.21 9.87
CA ASP A 216 -2.24 4.22 10.92
C ASP A 216 -0.86 4.89 10.92
N ILE A 217 -0.81 6.17 10.55
CA ILE A 217 0.34 7.04 10.79
C ILE A 217 0.17 7.58 12.20
N VAL A 218 0.79 6.91 13.17
CA VAL A 218 0.58 7.13 14.61
C VAL A 218 0.64 8.60 14.99
N GLY A 219 -0.48 9.11 15.51
CA GLY A 219 -0.61 10.51 15.94
C GLY A 219 -0.78 11.53 14.81
N LEU A 220 -1.00 11.10 13.58
CA LEU A 220 -1.34 11.96 12.46
C LEU A 220 -2.67 11.59 11.82
N ASP A 221 -2.83 10.37 11.32
CA ASP A 221 -4.00 9.99 10.54
C ASP A 221 -4.16 8.47 10.42
N THR A 222 -5.41 7.99 10.43
CA THR A 222 -5.78 6.58 10.29
C THR A 222 -6.72 6.43 9.10
N GLN A 223 -6.40 5.55 8.15
CA GLN A 223 -7.18 5.37 6.92
C GLN A 223 -7.36 3.88 6.59
N ALA A 224 -8.49 3.55 5.93
CA ALA A 224 -8.66 2.24 5.31
C ALA A 224 -7.88 2.20 4.00
N ASP A 225 -6.98 1.23 3.85
CA ASP A 225 -6.22 1.04 2.61
C ASP A 225 -5.68 -0.39 2.44
N GLY A 226 -5.61 -0.84 1.18
CA GLY A 226 -5.12 -2.16 0.79
C GLY A 226 -3.69 -2.20 0.24
N GLY A 227 -3.02 -1.06 0.13
CA GLY A 227 -1.70 -0.95 -0.50
C GLY A 227 -0.52 -1.30 0.40
N THR A 228 0.69 -1.06 -0.10
CA THR A 228 1.93 -1.34 0.64
C THR A 228 2.57 -0.05 1.15
N HIS A 229 3.10 -0.08 2.37
CA HIS A 229 3.60 1.10 3.08
C HIS A 229 4.98 0.87 3.68
N VAL A 230 5.75 1.96 3.86
CA VAL A 230 6.96 1.95 4.68
C VAL A 230 6.59 1.89 6.18
N ARG A 231 7.55 1.54 7.04
CA ARG A 231 7.31 1.34 8.48
C ARG A 231 7.32 2.64 9.31
N SER A 232 7.86 3.73 8.76
CA SER A 232 7.85 5.03 9.42
C SER A 232 7.84 6.17 8.42
N THR A 233 7.38 7.35 8.86
CA THR A 233 7.33 8.54 8.00
C THR A 233 8.72 8.98 7.55
N ARG A 234 9.78 8.73 8.32
CA ARG A 234 11.17 9.01 7.91
C ARG A 234 11.56 8.25 6.65
N GLN A 235 11.10 7.01 6.49
CA GLN A 235 11.39 6.19 5.32
C GLN A 235 10.75 6.71 4.02
N ILE A 236 9.83 7.67 4.11
CA ILE A 236 9.34 8.40 2.92
C ILE A 236 10.49 9.17 2.28
N GLY A 237 11.41 9.72 3.11
CA GLY A 237 12.54 10.56 2.69
C GLY A 237 12.13 12.02 2.65
N GLY A 238 11.56 12.50 1.55
CA GLY A 238 11.01 13.85 1.40
C GLY A 238 9.78 13.86 0.50
N LEU A 239 8.92 14.85 0.65
CA LEU A 239 7.73 15.03 -0.18
C LEU A 239 7.68 16.47 -0.69
N GLU A 240 7.79 16.63 -2.01
CA GLU A 240 7.74 17.92 -2.68
C GLU A 240 6.38 18.11 -3.38
N VAL A 241 5.69 19.22 -3.13
CA VAL A 241 4.52 19.64 -3.91
C VAL A 241 5.02 20.38 -5.16
N VAL A 242 5.11 19.68 -6.27
CA VAL A 242 5.66 20.21 -7.54
C VAL A 242 4.71 21.22 -8.16
N LYS A 243 3.40 20.93 -8.18
CA LYS A 243 2.39 21.74 -8.86
C LYS A 243 1.02 21.63 -8.19
N ILE A 244 0.28 22.73 -8.22
CA ILE A 244 -1.14 22.77 -7.87
C ILE A 244 -1.93 23.19 -9.10
N GLU A 245 -2.94 22.40 -9.48
CA GLU A 245 -3.75 22.60 -10.68
C GLU A 245 -5.23 22.70 -10.31
N SER A 246 -5.99 23.53 -11.01
CA SER A 246 -7.44 23.50 -10.92
C SER A 246 -8.00 22.28 -11.66
N LYS A 247 -8.93 21.56 -11.03
CA LYS A 247 -9.66 20.44 -11.62
C LYS A 247 -11.15 20.76 -11.83
N GLY A 248 -11.46 22.04 -11.95
CA GLY A 248 -12.82 22.58 -12.00
C GLY A 248 -13.17 23.32 -10.72
N LYS A 249 -14.41 23.79 -10.64
CA LYS A 249 -14.88 24.57 -9.49
C LYS A 249 -14.88 23.72 -8.21
N GLY A 250 -14.11 24.13 -7.22
CA GLY A 250 -14.06 23.46 -5.91
C GLY A 250 -13.06 22.32 -5.79
N PHE A 251 -12.28 22.01 -6.83
CA PHE A 251 -11.33 20.89 -6.80
C PHE A 251 -9.91 21.31 -7.19
N ARG A 252 -8.94 20.77 -6.46
CA ARG A 252 -7.51 21.04 -6.71
C ARG A 252 -6.74 19.74 -6.80
N ARG A 253 -5.83 19.68 -7.79
CA ARG A 253 -4.87 18.60 -7.96
C ARG A 253 -3.51 19.03 -7.46
N LEU A 254 -2.93 18.26 -6.55
CA LEU A 254 -1.55 18.37 -6.16
C LEU A 254 -0.73 17.30 -6.89
N ARG A 255 0.33 17.72 -7.60
CA ARG A 255 1.36 16.81 -8.09
C ARG A 255 2.51 16.82 -7.12
N VAL A 256 2.97 15.66 -6.76
CA VAL A 256 4.02 15.49 -5.77
C VAL A 256 5.12 14.57 -6.27
N LYS A 257 6.33 14.79 -5.74
CA LYS A 257 7.48 13.90 -5.89
C LYS A 257 7.99 13.48 -4.53
N VAL A 258 8.36 12.21 -4.44
CA VAL A 258 9.10 11.69 -3.29
C VAL A 258 10.58 11.83 -3.59
N THR A 259 11.32 12.45 -2.66
CA THR A 259 12.73 12.82 -2.82
C THR A 259 13.58 12.24 -1.69
N GLY A 260 14.92 12.39 -1.80
CA GLY A 260 15.85 11.90 -0.80
C GLY A 260 15.96 10.38 -0.76
N ALA A 261 16.89 9.88 0.06
CA ALA A 261 16.99 8.48 0.41
C ALA A 261 16.02 8.21 1.57
N GLY A 262 15.25 7.14 1.45
CA GLY A 262 14.36 6.66 2.52
C GLY A 262 15.10 5.78 3.52
#